data_d0476f657c5fe10b380b357b35d4f90d
#
_entry.id   d0476f657c5fe10b380b357b35d4f90d
#
_cell.length_a   1.000
_cell.length_b   1.000
_cell.length_c   1.000
_cell.angle_alpha   90.00
_cell.angle_beta   90.00
_cell.angle_gamma   90.00
#
_symmetry.space_group_name_H-M   'P 1'
#
loop_
_entity.id
_entity.type
_entity.pdbx_description
1 polymer ?
#
loop_
_entity_poly.entity_id
_entity_poly.type
_entity_poly.pdbx_seq_one_letter_code
_entity_poly.pdbx_strand_id
1 'polypeptide(L)' 'MTPSEFKTQFPEFAAETDERVQLFINRAAPHFDVERWGDLYPDGVAYHVAHELALANAQTAQ' A
#
# COMPACT_ATOMS: atom_id res chain seq x y z
N MET A 1 9.16 2.13 1.59
CA MET A 1 8.40 0.90 1.26
C MET A 1 8.52 0.57 -0.21
N THR A 2 8.75 -0.69 -0.53
CA THR A 2 8.82 -1.17 -1.91
C THR A 2 7.61 -2.08 -2.19
N PRO A 3 7.25 -2.27 -3.48
CA PRO A 3 6.19 -3.23 -3.82
C PRO A 3 6.46 -4.64 -3.29
N SER A 4 7.72 -5.06 -3.30
CA SER A 4 8.10 -6.38 -2.79
C SER A 4 7.81 -6.51 -1.30
N GLU A 5 8.18 -5.50 -0.53
CA GLU A 5 7.90 -5.48 0.91
C GLU A 5 6.41 -5.48 1.19
N PHE A 6 5.65 -4.70 0.42
CA PHE A 6 4.20 -4.64 0.56
C PHE A 6 3.56 -6.02 0.30
N LYS A 7 3.97 -6.68 -0.79
CA LYS A 7 3.40 -7.97 -1.15
C LYS A 7 3.76 -9.07 -0.15
N THR A 8 4.93 -8.96 0.48
CA THR A 8 5.32 -9.89 1.54
C THR A 8 4.40 -9.75 2.74
N GLN A 9 4.06 -8.52 3.09
CA GLN A 9 3.17 -8.25 4.23
C GLN A 9 1.71 -8.58 3.91
N PHE A 10 1.30 -8.39 2.66
CA PHE A 10 -0.07 -8.62 2.20
C PHE A 10 -0.07 -9.57 1.00
N PRO A 11 0.08 -10.89 1.23
CA PRO A 11 0.19 -11.86 0.13
C PRO A 11 -1.03 -11.89 -0.80
N GLU A 12 -2.18 -11.44 -0.33
CA GLU A 12 -3.39 -11.39 -1.14
C GLU A 12 -3.25 -10.45 -2.34
N PHE A 13 -2.26 -9.55 -2.31
CA PHE A 13 -1.99 -8.62 -3.40
C PHE A 13 -0.79 -9.03 -4.25
N ALA A 14 -0.31 -10.27 -4.09
CA ALA A 14 0.89 -10.74 -4.81
C ALA A 14 0.73 -10.70 -6.33
N ALA A 15 -0.51 -10.82 -6.83
CA ALA A 15 -0.79 -10.79 -8.28
C ALA A 15 -0.83 -9.37 -8.86
N GLU A 16 -0.85 -8.33 -8.01
CA GLU A 16 -0.82 -6.95 -8.49
C GLU A 16 0.53 -6.64 -9.13
N THR A 17 0.53 -5.78 -10.16
CA THR A 17 1.80 -5.36 -10.77
C THR A 17 2.57 -4.46 -9.81
N ASP A 18 3.91 -4.49 -9.92
CA ASP A 18 4.74 -3.63 -9.10
C ASP A 18 4.47 -2.16 -9.38
N GLU A 19 4.20 -1.82 -10.64
CA GLU A 19 3.87 -0.44 -11.03
C GLU A 19 2.61 0.06 -10.34
N ARG A 20 1.58 -0.80 -10.29
CA ARG A 20 0.32 -0.45 -9.63
C ARG A 20 0.50 -0.26 -8.12
N VAL A 21 1.22 -1.19 -7.49
CA VAL A 21 1.51 -1.08 -6.05
C VAL A 21 2.32 0.18 -5.78
N GLN A 22 3.34 0.45 -6.59
CA GLN A 22 4.18 1.63 -6.40
C GLN A 22 3.37 2.92 -6.55
N LEU A 23 2.43 2.95 -7.48
CA LEU A 23 1.55 4.11 -7.66
C LEU A 23 0.76 4.40 -6.38
N PHE A 24 0.20 3.36 -5.77
CA PHE A 24 -0.58 3.52 -4.54
C PHE A 24 0.30 3.91 -3.36
N ILE A 25 1.52 3.36 -3.29
CA ILE A 25 2.50 3.76 -2.27
C ILE A 25 2.84 5.24 -2.42
N ASN A 26 3.09 5.69 -3.65
CA ASN A 26 3.43 7.09 -3.91
C ASN A 26 2.30 8.04 -3.53
N ARG A 27 1.05 7.59 -3.67
CA ARG A 27 -0.11 8.37 -3.28
C ARG A 27 -0.29 8.41 -1.76
N ALA A 28 0.03 7.31 -1.08
CA ALA A 28 -0.17 7.17 0.34
C ALA A 28 0.90 7.88 1.17
N ALA A 29 2.16 7.80 0.75
CA ALA A 29 3.29 8.26 1.53
C ALA A 29 3.15 9.72 2.01
N PRO A 30 2.70 10.68 1.16
CA PRO A 30 2.58 12.08 1.60
C PRO A 30 1.54 12.30 2.70
N HIS A 31 0.63 11.36 2.92
CA HIS A 31 -0.39 11.48 3.97
C HIS A 31 0.12 11.04 5.34
N PHE A 32 1.35 10.55 5.41
CA PHE A 32 1.92 10.04 6.65
C PHE A 32 3.20 10.81 6.97
N ASP A 33 3.32 11.24 8.23
CA ASP A 33 4.48 11.95 8.73
C ASP A 33 5.41 10.94 9.39
N VAL A 34 6.60 10.73 8.79
CA VAL A 34 7.55 9.74 9.29
C VAL A 34 8.00 10.08 10.71
N GLU A 35 8.10 11.36 11.06
CA GLU A 35 8.49 11.76 12.41
C GLU A 35 7.42 11.42 13.43
N ARG A 36 6.16 11.59 13.06
CA ARG A 36 5.01 11.32 13.92
C ARG A 36 4.78 9.83 14.11
N TRP A 37 4.88 9.07 13.01
CA TRP A 37 4.64 7.63 13.03
C TRP A 37 5.84 6.83 13.52
N GLY A 38 7.07 7.35 13.33
CA GLY A 38 8.29 6.67 13.74
C GLY A 38 8.40 5.28 13.15
N ASP A 39 8.64 4.29 13.99
CA ASP A 39 8.81 2.90 13.55
C ASP A 39 7.54 2.30 12.94
N LEU A 40 6.38 2.91 13.18
CA LEU A 40 5.11 2.44 12.63
C LEU A 40 4.82 3.02 11.25
N TYR A 41 5.67 3.90 10.74
CA TYR A 41 5.46 4.56 9.46
C TYR A 41 5.28 3.56 8.31
N PRO A 42 6.17 2.56 8.14
CA PRO A 42 5.98 1.59 7.04
C PRO A 42 4.68 0.81 7.17
N ASP A 43 4.31 0.42 8.39
CA ASP A 43 3.06 -0.33 8.61
C ASP A 43 1.84 0.53 8.31
N GLY A 44 1.86 1.80 8.71
CA GLY A 44 0.76 2.72 8.44
C GLY A 44 0.54 2.90 6.95
N VAL A 45 1.62 3.13 6.20
CA VAL A 45 1.55 3.27 4.74
C VAL A 45 1.03 1.98 4.11
N ALA A 46 1.53 0.82 4.56
CA ALA A 46 1.13 -0.47 4.00
C ALA A 46 -0.37 -0.74 4.21
N TYR A 47 -0.89 -0.47 5.39
CA TYR A 47 -2.32 -0.66 5.66
C TYR A 47 -3.18 0.27 4.80
N HIS A 48 -2.75 1.51 4.64
CA HIS A 48 -3.48 2.46 3.80
C HIS A 48 -3.50 1.99 2.34
N VAL A 49 -2.36 1.55 1.83
CA VAL A 49 -2.25 1.04 0.45
C VAL A 49 -3.15 -0.18 0.26
N ALA A 50 -3.14 -1.11 1.22
CA ALA A 50 -3.97 -2.31 1.15
C ALA A 50 -5.46 -1.94 1.11
N HIS A 51 -5.87 -0.97 1.92
CA HIS A 51 -7.26 -0.50 1.94
C HIS A 51 -7.65 0.10 0.60
N GLU A 52 -6.81 0.96 0.04
CA GLU A 52 -7.08 1.61 -1.24
C GLU A 52 -7.12 0.60 -2.39
N LEU A 53 -6.20 -0.37 -2.41
CA LEU A 53 -6.20 -1.42 -3.42
C LEU A 53 -7.47 -2.27 -3.34
N ALA A 54 -7.88 -2.63 -2.12
CA ALA A 54 -9.08 -3.43 -1.93
C ALA A 54 -10.32 -2.69 -2.45
N LEU A 55 -10.43 -1.40 -2.17
CA LEU A 55 -11.53 -0.58 -2.66
C LEU A 55 -11.52 -0.48 -4.19
N ALA A 56 -10.35 -0.25 -4.78
CA ALA A 56 -10.23 -0.14 -6.23
C ALA A 56 -10.61 -1.44 -6.91
N ASN A 57 -10.17 -2.58 -6.36
CA ASN A 57 -10.48 -3.90 -6.92
C ASN A 57 -11.97 -4.21 -6.77
N ALA A 58 -12.59 -3.84 -5.67
CA ALA A 58 -14.02 -4.03 -5.47
C ALA A 58 -14.84 -3.25 -6.51
N GLN A 59 -14.43 -2.03 -6.81
CA GLN A 59 -15.09 -1.21 -7.83
C GLN A 59 -14.93 -1.81 -9.22
N THR A 60 -13.76 -2.37 -9.52
CA THR A 60 -13.48 -2.96 -10.81
C THR A 60 -14.25 -4.28 -11.01
N ALA A 61 -14.51 -5.00 -9.93
CA ALA A 61 -15.17 -6.31 -9.97
C ALA A 61 -16.66 -6.23 -10.28
N GLN A 62 -17.23 -5.05 -10.30
CA GLN A 62 -18.65 -4.87 -10.60
C GLN A 62 -18.92 -4.81 -12.13
#